data_24ef52032d21fe81a3b718fa5281464d
#
_entry.id   24ef52032d21fe81a3b718fa5281464d
#
_cell.length_a   1.000
_cell.length_b   1.000
_cell.length_c   1.000
_cell.angle_alpha   90.00
_cell.angle_beta   90.00
_cell.angle_gamma   90.00
#
_symmetry.space_group_name_H-M   'P 1'
#
loop_
_entity.id
_entity.type
_entity.pdbx_description
1 polymer ?
#
loop_
_entity_poly.entity_id
_entity_poly.type
_entity_poly.pdbx_seq_one_letter_code
_entity_poly.pdbx_strand_id
1 'polypeptide(L)'
;YEHNDEISKTAYISGNGWAEEVIENRVTPEEHGNSKLSFSNWSVAEPDDFLFLDQAWRYEPEPRFKHGLGHPKPRYVTDRALSAMEKYNPDRMIIHYSQPHSPYTSRAIREERDLHQYEQNPFEYLQSGGDKDVVWDAYIDHLKYVLDDVKLLLNNMDAEEVVISADHGEAFGEWRIYGHGHMLLHPQ
;
A
#
# COMPACT_ATOMS: atom_id res chain seq x y z
N TYR A 1 -6.07 24.29 -8.43
CA TYR A 1 -6.45 22.88 -8.57
C TYR A 1 -7.82 22.78 -9.24
N GLU A 2 -7.94 22.08 -10.35
CA GLU A 2 -9.24 21.84 -11.00
C GLU A 2 -10.14 20.86 -10.18
N HIS A 3 -9.63 20.23 -9.12
CA HIS A 3 -10.31 19.17 -8.36
C HIS A 3 -10.41 19.43 -6.84
N ASN A 4 -10.22 20.64 -6.37
CA ASN A 4 -10.30 20.95 -4.92
C ASN A 4 -11.65 20.57 -4.31
N ASP A 5 -12.76 20.78 -5.05
CA ASP A 5 -14.10 20.45 -4.56
C ASP A 5 -14.29 18.92 -4.40
N GLU A 6 -13.53 18.11 -5.12
CA GLU A 6 -13.60 16.66 -5.04
C GLU A 6 -12.74 16.12 -3.90
N ILE A 7 -11.54 16.69 -3.69
CA ILE A 7 -10.64 16.30 -2.59
C ILE A 7 -11.30 16.62 -1.24
N SER A 8 -11.94 17.78 -1.12
CA SER A 8 -12.62 18.21 0.13
C SER A 8 -13.82 17.32 0.53
N LYS A 9 -14.28 16.45 -0.34
CA LYS A 9 -15.33 15.46 -0.10
C LYS A 9 -14.80 14.02 -0.03
N THR A 10 -13.48 13.86 -0.09
CA THR A 10 -12.81 12.57 -0.12
C THR A 10 -12.24 12.23 1.25
N ALA A 11 -12.57 11.04 1.76
CA ALA A 11 -11.87 10.42 2.88
C ALA A 11 -10.74 9.54 2.35
N TYR A 12 -9.52 9.69 2.87
CA TYR A 12 -8.38 8.84 2.53
C TYR A 12 -7.90 8.09 3.76
N ILE A 13 -8.00 6.75 3.71
CA ILE A 13 -7.54 5.84 4.76
C ILE A 13 -6.30 5.11 4.22
N SER A 14 -5.13 5.45 4.76
CA SER A 14 -3.85 4.92 4.28
C SER A 14 -3.25 3.90 5.23
N GLY A 15 -3.07 2.67 4.75
CA GLY A 15 -2.22 1.66 5.37
C GLY A 15 -0.75 1.77 4.93
N ASN A 16 -0.42 2.70 4.05
CA ASN A 16 0.91 2.88 3.48
C ASN A 16 1.59 4.13 4.05
N GLY A 17 2.77 3.95 4.67
CA GLY A 17 3.54 5.05 5.27
C GLY A 17 4.04 6.09 4.27
N TRP A 18 4.16 5.76 2.98
CA TRP A 18 4.53 6.73 1.95
C TRP A 18 3.51 7.85 1.76
N ALA A 19 2.25 7.63 2.13
CA ALA A 19 1.24 8.69 2.09
C ALA A 19 1.60 9.86 3.03
N GLU A 20 2.26 9.58 4.17
CA GLU A 20 2.79 10.63 5.07
C GLU A 20 3.88 11.45 4.38
N GLU A 21 4.85 10.76 3.75
CA GLU A 21 5.96 11.44 3.09
C GLU A 21 5.48 12.39 1.98
N VAL A 22 4.50 11.97 1.21
CA VAL A 22 3.98 12.76 0.10
C VAL A 22 3.04 13.87 0.57
N ILE A 23 2.08 13.54 1.45
CA ILE A 23 0.99 14.47 1.80
C ILE A 23 1.39 15.38 2.95
N GLU A 24 1.97 14.84 4.02
CA GLU A 24 2.30 15.63 5.22
C GLU A 24 3.69 16.27 5.13
N ASN A 25 4.70 15.49 4.71
CA ASN A 25 6.07 15.98 4.60
C ASN A 25 6.33 16.68 3.26
N ARG A 26 5.39 16.60 2.31
CA ARG A 26 5.41 17.25 1.00
C ARG A 26 6.64 16.91 0.16
N VAL A 27 7.16 15.71 0.35
CA VAL A 27 8.32 15.23 -0.40
C VAL A 27 7.90 14.95 -1.84
N THR A 28 8.50 15.67 -2.76
CA THR A 28 8.23 15.48 -4.19
C THR A 28 9.04 14.29 -4.76
N PRO A 29 8.60 13.69 -5.86
CA PRO A 29 9.37 12.64 -6.54
C PRO A 29 10.80 13.06 -6.91
N GLU A 30 11.05 14.36 -7.11
CA GLU A 30 12.36 14.93 -7.41
C GLU A 30 13.29 14.89 -6.20
N GLU A 31 12.77 15.18 -5.01
CA GLU A 31 13.53 15.17 -3.74
C GLU A 31 13.93 13.75 -3.32
N HIS A 32 13.14 12.74 -3.69
CA HIS A 32 13.51 11.33 -3.51
C HIS A 32 14.62 10.86 -4.45
N GLY A 33 15.11 11.72 -5.33
CA GLY A 33 16.23 11.40 -6.27
C GLY A 33 15.90 10.35 -7.32
N ASN A 34 14.64 9.99 -7.44
CA ASN A 34 14.19 8.82 -8.17
C ASN A 34 13.52 9.16 -9.51
N SER A 35 13.26 10.42 -9.79
CA SER A 35 12.67 10.85 -11.05
C SER A 35 13.68 11.57 -11.93
N LYS A 36 13.93 11.01 -13.11
CA LYS A 36 14.61 11.72 -14.21
C LYS A 36 13.64 12.61 -15.00
N LEU A 37 12.35 12.58 -14.66
CA LEU A 37 11.31 13.41 -15.23
C LEU A 37 11.08 14.58 -14.28
N SER A 38 11.70 15.72 -14.58
CA SER A 38 11.41 16.97 -13.89
C SER A 38 10.08 17.51 -14.37
N PHE A 39 9.07 17.45 -13.52
CA PHE A 39 7.81 18.18 -13.71
C PHE A 39 7.86 19.41 -12.82
N SER A 40 8.22 20.53 -13.36
CA SER A 40 8.53 21.78 -12.66
C SER A 40 7.35 22.41 -11.88
N ASN A 41 6.17 21.80 -11.86
CA ASN A 41 4.96 22.34 -11.25
C ASN A 41 4.14 21.28 -10.51
N TRP A 42 4.77 20.44 -9.69
CA TRP A 42 4.04 19.55 -8.79
C TRP A 42 3.33 20.39 -7.71
N SER A 43 2.05 20.17 -7.56
CA SER A 43 1.26 20.66 -6.47
C SER A 43 0.66 19.45 -5.75
N VAL A 44 1.10 19.22 -4.54
CA VAL A 44 0.69 18.10 -3.69
C VAL A 44 -0.49 18.54 -2.85
N ALA A 45 -1.54 17.71 -2.73
CA ALA A 45 -2.64 17.93 -1.81
C ALA A 45 -2.12 18.00 -0.37
N GLU A 46 -2.68 18.88 0.42
CA GLU A 46 -2.37 19.02 1.85
C GLU A 46 -3.33 18.16 2.69
N PRO A 47 -2.97 17.79 3.93
CA PRO A 47 -3.87 17.04 4.80
C PRO A 47 -5.24 17.69 4.96
N ASP A 48 -5.28 19.00 5.08
CA ASP A 48 -6.49 19.81 5.27
C ASP A 48 -7.34 19.96 4.00
N ASP A 49 -6.82 19.56 2.84
CA ASP A 49 -7.60 19.51 1.61
C ASP A 49 -8.60 18.34 1.59
N PHE A 50 -8.33 17.29 2.36
CA PHE A 50 -9.21 16.11 2.45
C PHE A 50 -10.34 16.34 3.45
N LEU A 51 -11.52 15.75 3.20
CA LEU A 51 -12.58 15.66 4.20
C LEU A 51 -12.08 14.95 5.47
N PHE A 52 -11.31 13.89 5.28
CA PHE A 52 -10.69 13.12 6.35
C PHE A 52 -9.46 12.37 5.81
N LEU A 53 -8.33 12.54 6.45
CA LEU A 53 -7.10 11.79 6.19
C LEU A 53 -6.73 10.97 7.41
N ASP A 54 -6.62 9.66 7.23
CA ASP A 54 -6.22 8.71 8.26
C ASP A 54 -4.94 7.98 7.89
N GLN A 55 -3.88 8.25 8.60
CA GLN A 55 -2.61 7.53 8.51
C GLN A 55 -2.68 6.26 9.37
N ALA A 56 -3.51 5.29 8.95
CA ALA A 56 -3.82 4.07 9.70
C ALA A 56 -2.57 3.26 10.05
N TRP A 57 -1.54 3.30 9.20
CA TRP A 57 -0.25 2.62 9.41
C TRP A 57 0.46 3.02 10.72
N ARG A 58 0.19 4.20 11.28
CA ARG A 58 0.82 4.70 12.50
C ARG A 58 0.35 3.98 13.77
N TYR A 59 -0.85 3.42 13.76
CA TYR A 59 -1.54 3.03 14.98
C TYR A 59 -1.47 1.54 15.30
N GLU A 60 -1.39 0.69 14.27
CA GLU A 60 -1.30 -0.76 14.45
C GLU A 60 -0.33 -1.43 13.49
N PRO A 61 0.98 -1.15 13.60
CA PRO A 61 1.94 -2.04 12.96
C PRO A 61 1.77 -3.42 13.61
N GLU A 62 1.87 -4.49 12.83
CA GLU A 62 1.96 -5.82 13.44
C GLU A 62 3.19 -5.88 14.35
N PRO A 63 3.02 -5.96 15.70
CA PRO A 63 4.15 -5.77 16.62
C PRO A 63 5.23 -6.84 16.48
N ARG A 64 4.84 -8.00 15.94
CA ARG A 64 5.70 -9.15 15.73
C ARG A 64 6.65 -8.97 14.55
N PHE A 65 6.20 -8.19 13.56
CA PHE A 65 6.91 -7.98 12.31
C PHE A 65 7.13 -6.50 12.08
N LYS A 66 8.07 -5.91 12.84
CA LYS A 66 8.42 -4.50 12.70
C LYS A 66 9.13 -4.27 11.36
N HIS A 67 8.46 -3.56 10.48
CA HIS A 67 9.03 -3.10 9.21
C HIS A 67 9.06 -1.58 9.20
N GLY A 68 10.07 -1.03 8.56
CA GLY A 68 10.43 0.37 8.66
C GLY A 68 9.31 1.38 8.42
N LEU A 69 8.37 1.12 7.52
CA LEU A 69 7.26 2.03 7.20
C LEU A 69 5.90 1.58 7.75
N GLY A 70 5.85 0.51 8.55
CA GLY A 70 4.61 0.01 9.12
C GLY A 70 3.67 -0.63 8.08
N HIS A 71 3.23 -1.83 8.39
CA HIS A 71 2.24 -2.55 7.59
C HIS A 71 1.13 -3.00 8.53
N PRO A 72 0.04 -2.21 8.68
CA PRO A 72 -1.09 -2.61 9.49
C PRO A 72 -1.77 -3.82 8.89
N LYS A 73 -2.42 -4.61 9.74
CA LYS A 73 -3.27 -5.70 9.26
C LYS A 73 -4.33 -5.13 8.33
N PRO A 74 -4.70 -5.82 7.23
CA PRO A 74 -5.79 -5.37 6.35
C PRO A 74 -7.08 -5.09 7.12
N ARG A 75 -7.42 -5.93 8.11
CA ARG A 75 -8.60 -5.75 8.97
C ARG A 75 -8.62 -4.38 9.64
N TYR A 76 -7.47 -3.90 10.11
CA TYR A 76 -7.42 -2.60 10.77
C TYR A 76 -7.74 -1.46 9.81
N VAL A 77 -7.20 -1.50 8.59
CA VAL A 77 -7.51 -0.51 7.54
C VAL A 77 -9.00 -0.57 7.17
N THR A 78 -9.56 -1.78 7.04
CA THR A 78 -10.99 -2.00 6.78
C THR A 78 -11.87 -1.40 7.88
N ASP A 79 -11.58 -1.69 9.15
CA ASP A 79 -12.36 -1.19 10.28
C ASP A 79 -12.31 0.35 10.37
N ARG A 80 -11.15 0.94 10.07
CA ARG A 80 -10.98 2.39 9.99
C ARG A 80 -11.79 2.99 8.85
N ALA A 81 -11.80 2.34 7.68
CA ALA A 81 -12.57 2.78 6.52
C ALA A 81 -14.08 2.77 6.81
N LEU A 82 -14.60 1.68 7.38
CA LEU A 82 -16.01 1.57 7.78
C LEU A 82 -16.39 2.63 8.83
N SER A 83 -15.53 2.85 9.82
CA SER A 83 -15.75 3.90 10.83
C SER A 83 -15.74 5.30 10.24
N ALA A 84 -14.85 5.57 9.27
CA ALA A 84 -14.80 6.86 8.59
C ALA A 84 -16.04 7.09 7.71
N MET A 85 -16.50 6.06 7.03
CA MET A 85 -17.73 6.11 6.23
C MET A 85 -18.93 6.46 7.10
N GLU A 86 -19.12 5.78 8.23
CA GLU A 86 -20.23 6.05 9.16
C GLU A 86 -20.16 7.46 9.74
N LYS A 87 -18.97 7.91 10.12
CA LYS A 87 -18.78 9.18 10.83
C LYS A 87 -18.84 10.41 9.93
N TYR A 88 -18.25 10.33 8.76
CA TYR A 88 -18.04 11.49 7.90
C TYR A 88 -18.92 11.53 6.66
N ASN A 89 -19.54 10.37 6.30
CA ASN A 89 -20.37 10.21 5.10
C ASN A 89 -19.74 10.85 3.84
N PRO A 90 -18.53 10.46 3.46
CA PRO A 90 -17.81 11.07 2.35
C PRO A 90 -18.45 10.75 1.01
N ASP A 91 -18.38 11.69 0.04
CA ASP A 91 -18.80 11.42 -1.33
C ASP A 91 -17.87 10.43 -2.05
N ARG A 92 -16.60 10.36 -1.61
CA ARG A 92 -15.56 9.46 -2.15
C ARG A 92 -14.67 8.94 -1.04
N MET A 93 -14.16 7.73 -1.24
CA MET A 93 -13.16 7.14 -0.36
C MET A 93 -12.00 6.57 -1.16
N ILE A 94 -10.79 6.81 -0.67
CA ILE A 94 -9.57 6.12 -1.09
C ILE A 94 -9.15 5.24 0.08
N ILE A 95 -9.07 3.93 -0.14
CA ILE A 95 -8.68 2.98 0.90
C ILE A 95 -7.44 2.25 0.38
N HIS A 96 -6.30 2.55 0.99
CA HIS A 96 -5.00 2.10 0.54
C HIS A 96 -4.45 1.04 1.49
N TYR A 97 -4.51 -0.21 1.07
CA TYR A 97 -3.87 -1.32 1.75
C TYR A 97 -2.41 -1.44 1.34
N SER A 98 -1.53 -1.78 2.26
CA SER A 98 -0.11 -2.02 1.93
C SER A 98 0.11 -3.37 1.26
N GLN A 99 -0.73 -4.36 1.58
CA GLN A 99 -0.62 -5.70 1.00
C GLN A 99 -1.05 -5.68 -0.48
N PRO A 100 -0.39 -6.46 -1.33
CA PRO A 100 0.55 -7.56 -1.03
C PRO A 100 2.03 -7.16 -0.98
N HIS A 101 2.38 -5.89 -0.72
CA HIS A 101 3.77 -5.48 -0.54
C HIS A 101 4.48 -6.35 0.52
N SER A 102 5.75 -6.66 0.28
CA SER A 102 6.57 -7.42 1.24
C SER A 102 6.82 -6.62 2.53
N PRO A 103 6.98 -7.29 3.66
CA PRO A 103 7.08 -8.74 3.86
C PRO A 103 5.73 -9.46 3.81
N TYR A 104 5.75 -10.72 3.39
CA TYR A 104 4.55 -11.54 3.25
C TYR A 104 4.17 -12.19 4.59
N THR A 105 3.44 -11.47 5.41
CA THR A 105 3.17 -11.86 6.82
C THR A 105 2.03 -12.84 7.01
N SER A 106 1.17 -13.04 6.00
CA SER A 106 -0.10 -13.79 6.14
C SER A 106 0.05 -15.22 6.65
N ARG A 107 1.04 -15.98 6.14
CA ARG A 107 1.30 -17.34 6.59
C ARG A 107 1.86 -17.38 8.00
N ALA A 108 2.85 -16.53 8.29
CA ALA A 108 3.49 -16.46 9.59
C ALA A 108 2.49 -16.07 10.70
N ILE A 109 1.56 -15.15 10.41
CA ILE A 109 0.46 -14.79 11.33
C ILE A 109 -0.44 -15.99 11.59
N ARG A 110 -0.89 -16.68 10.54
CA ARG A 110 -1.80 -17.83 10.64
C ARG A 110 -1.18 -19.01 11.38
N GLU A 111 0.13 -19.22 11.19
CA GLU A 111 0.89 -20.34 11.75
C GLU A 111 1.58 -19.99 13.08
N GLU A 112 1.40 -18.77 13.57
CA GLU A 112 1.99 -18.24 14.82
C GLU A 112 3.51 -18.43 14.92
N ARG A 113 4.21 -18.29 13.80
CA ARG A 113 5.66 -18.43 13.67
C ARG A 113 6.35 -17.15 13.21
N ASP A 114 7.67 -17.14 13.23
CA ASP A 114 8.48 -16.09 12.62
C ASP A 114 8.46 -16.18 11.09
N LEU A 115 8.80 -15.06 10.43
CA LEU A 115 8.93 -15.00 8.98
C LEU A 115 10.12 -15.85 8.51
N HIS A 116 9.91 -16.58 7.43
CA HIS A 116 11.01 -17.15 6.66
C HIS A 116 11.72 -16.06 5.84
N GLN A 117 12.96 -16.31 5.42
CA GLN A 117 13.72 -15.35 4.62
C GLN A 117 12.98 -14.93 3.34
N TYR A 118 12.34 -15.88 2.67
CA TYR A 118 11.58 -15.63 1.44
C TYR A 118 10.28 -14.82 1.68
N GLU A 119 9.77 -14.80 2.91
CA GLU A 119 8.64 -13.94 3.30
C GLU A 119 9.11 -12.55 3.73
N GLN A 120 10.24 -12.49 4.42
CA GLN A 120 10.78 -11.23 4.96
C GLN A 120 11.46 -10.39 3.88
N ASN A 121 12.34 -11.00 3.10
CA ASN A 121 13.14 -10.33 2.06
C ASN A 121 13.05 -11.13 0.75
N PRO A 122 11.88 -11.20 0.10
CA PRO A 122 11.64 -12.08 -1.04
C PRO A 122 12.60 -11.82 -2.21
N PHE A 123 12.90 -10.56 -2.47
CA PHE A 123 13.73 -10.19 -3.61
C PHE A 123 15.21 -10.49 -3.40
N GLU A 124 15.74 -10.29 -2.19
CA GLU A 124 17.09 -10.72 -1.83
C GLU A 124 17.23 -12.25 -1.89
N TYR A 125 16.20 -12.95 -1.41
CA TYR A 125 16.14 -14.42 -1.48
C TYR A 125 16.20 -14.90 -2.94
N LEU A 126 15.43 -14.30 -3.85
CA LEU A 126 15.46 -14.62 -5.28
C LEU A 126 16.80 -14.29 -5.93
N GLN A 127 17.39 -13.13 -5.61
CA GLN A 127 18.70 -12.71 -6.13
C GLN A 127 19.82 -13.67 -5.70
N SER A 128 19.67 -14.28 -4.53
CA SER A 128 20.63 -15.30 -4.04
C SER A 128 20.41 -16.70 -4.60
N GLY A 129 19.48 -16.85 -5.54
CA GLY A 129 19.16 -18.14 -6.18
C GLY A 129 18.08 -18.94 -5.48
N GLY A 130 17.26 -18.28 -4.67
CA GLY A 130 16.12 -18.88 -3.99
C GLY A 130 15.01 -19.32 -4.94
N ASP A 131 14.15 -20.19 -4.46
CA ASP A 131 13.04 -20.77 -5.20
C ASP A 131 11.94 -19.75 -5.47
N LYS A 132 11.68 -19.49 -6.76
CA LYS A 132 10.67 -18.53 -7.22
C LYS A 132 9.24 -18.98 -6.87
N ASP A 133 8.95 -20.28 -6.96
CA ASP A 133 7.60 -20.78 -6.72
C ASP A 133 7.20 -20.58 -5.25
N VAL A 134 8.14 -20.77 -4.32
CA VAL A 134 7.92 -20.52 -2.89
C VAL A 134 7.60 -19.05 -2.61
N VAL A 135 8.33 -18.13 -3.25
CA VAL A 135 8.10 -16.69 -3.11
C VAL A 135 6.77 -16.29 -3.73
N TRP A 136 6.48 -16.82 -4.92
CA TRP A 136 5.22 -16.55 -5.61
C TRP A 136 4.00 -17.01 -4.82
N ASP A 137 4.06 -18.23 -4.27
CA ASP A 137 2.99 -18.76 -3.42
C ASP A 137 2.78 -17.92 -2.16
N ALA A 138 3.85 -17.43 -1.55
CA ALA A 138 3.75 -16.55 -0.39
C ALA A 138 3.13 -15.18 -0.76
N TYR A 139 3.51 -14.61 -1.90
CA TYR A 139 2.91 -13.39 -2.44
C TYR A 139 1.41 -13.56 -2.71
N ILE A 140 1.02 -14.66 -3.38
CA ILE A 140 -0.39 -14.94 -3.68
C ILE A 140 -1.22 -15.16 -2.40
N ASP A 141 -0.67 -15.84 -1.40
CA ASP A 141 -1.35 -15.99 -0.11
C ASP A 141 -1.50 -14.63 0.60
N HIS A 142 -0.50 -13.76 0.47
CA HIS A 142 -0.58 -12.42 1.04
C HIS A 142 -1.59 -11.52 0.31
N LEU A 143 -1.71 -11.67 -1.02
CA LEU A 143 -2.76 -11.01 -1.80
C LEU A 143 -4.15 -11.52 -1.40
N LYS A 144 -4.34 -12.83 -1.26
CA LYS A 144 -5.63 -13.39 -0.78
C LYS A 144 -6.00 -12.85 0.60
N TYR A 145 -5.02 -12.71 1.48
CA TYR A 145 -5.22 -12.18 2.82
C TYR A 145 -5.84 -10.78 2.82
N VAL A 146 -5.36 -9.86 1.98
CA VAL A 146 -5.98 -8.53 1.86
C VAL A 146 -7.31 -8.58 1.14
N LEU A 147 -7.48 -9.43 0.12
CA LEU A 147 -8.74 -9.56 -0.63
C LEU A 147 -9.89 -10.09 0.23
N ASP A 148 -9.61 -10.88 1.26
CA ASP A 148 -10.64 -11.29 2.24
C ASP A 148 -11.18 -10.08 3.02
N ASP A 149 -10.33 -9.14 3.39
CA ASP A 149 -10.75 -7.90 4.05
C ASP A 149 -11.40 -6.90 3.09
N VAL A 150 -10.92 -6.82 1.84
CA VAL A 150 -11.62 -6.06 0.77
C VAL A 150 -13.03 -6.60 0.57
N LYS A 151 -13.21 -7.91 0.53
CA LYS A 151 -14.55 -8.52 0.44
C LYS A 151 -15.44 -8.17 1.64
N LEU A 152 -14.87 -8.16 2.83
CA LEU A 152 -15.61 -7.74 4.04
C LEU A 152 -15.99 -6.26 3.94
N LEU A 153 -15.09 -5.39 3.50
CA LEU A 153 -15.36 -3.99 3.27
C LEU A 153 -16.55 -3.83 2.29
N LEU A 154 -16.48 -4.45 1.12
CA LEU A 154 -17.52 -4.37 0.09
C LEU A 154 -18.89 -4.87 0.57
N ASN A 155 -18.92 -5.85 1.46
CA ASN A 155 -20.17 -6.37 2.03
C ASN A 155 -20.78 -5.43 3.09
N ASN A 156 -20.04 -4.45 3.58
CA ASN A 156 -20.46 -3.54 4.66
C ASN A 156 -20.46 -2.07 4.23
N MET A 157 -20.22 -1.78 2.96
CA MET A 157 -20.30 -0.43 2.41
C MET A 157 -21.45 -0.37 1.39
N ASP A 158 -22.10 0.78 1.34
CA ASP A 158 -23.10 1.12 0.32
C ASP A 158 -22.50 2.14 -0.63
N ALA A 159 -21.83 1.65 -1.68
CA ALA A 159 -21.20 2.47 -2.70
C ALA A 159 -21.75 2.10 -4.07
N GLU A 160 -22.17 3.12 -4.83
CA GLU A 160 -22.69 2.91 -6.20
C GLU A 160 -21.62 2.44 -7.17
N GLU A 161 -20.40 2.92 -7.00
CA GLU A 161 -19.25 2.57 -7.85
C GLU A 161 -18.02 2.21 -7.00
N VAL A 162 -17.36 1.13 -7.35
CA VAL A 162 -16.12 0.67 -6.70
C VAL A 162 -15.08 0.33 -7.75
N VAL A 163 -13.87 0.85 -7.57
CA VAL A 163 -12.69 0.50 -8.36
C VAL A 163 -11.68 -0.19 -7.46
N ILE A 164 -11.22 -1.37 -7.85
CA ILE A 164 -10.11 -2.07 -7.19
C ILE A 164 -8.93 -2.06 -8.15
N SER A 165 -7.81 -1.52 -7.72
CA SER A 165 -6.61 -1.37 -8.53
C SER A 165 -5.35 -1.59 -7.68
N ALA A 166 -4.22 -1.72 -8.36
CA ALA A 166 -2.89 -1.59 -7.77
C ALA A 166 -2.21 -0.35 -8.36
N ASP A 167 -1.33 0.26 -7.60
CA ASP A 167 -0.48 1.38 -8.03
C ASP A 167 0.64 0.90 -8.98
N HIS A 168 1.14 -0.32 -8.76
CA HIS A 168 2.14 -1.00 -9.60
C HIS A 168 2.07 -2.51 -9.43
N GLY A 169 2.85 -3.24 -10.22
CA GLY A 169 3.12 -4.66 -10.07
C GLY A 169 4.50 -4.93 -9.46
N GLU A 170 4.80 -6.22 -9.27
CA GLU A 170 6.09 -6.69 -8.77
C GLU A 170 6.75 -7.60 -9.81
N ALA A 171 8.07 -7.48 -9.97
CA ALA A 171 8.88 -8.37 -10.79
C ALA A 171 9.57 -9.43 -9.93
N PHE A 172 9.50 -10.70 -10.35
CA PHE A 172 10.05 -11.86 -9.64
C PHE A 172 11.25 -12.47 -10.38
N GLY A 173 12.08 -11.63 -10.98
CA GLY A 173 13.28 -12.05 -11.72
C GLY A 173 13.13 -12.00 -13.24
N GLU A 174 12.01 -11.52 -13.77
CA GLU A 174 11.84 -11.23 -15.19
C GLU A 174 12.89 -10.22 -15.63
N TRP A 175 13.65 -10.54 -16.65
CA TRP A 175 14.80 -9.76 -17.14
C TRP A 175 15.81 -9.36 -16.04
N ARG A 176 15.94 -10.15 -14.98
CA ARG A 176 16.75 -9.88 -13.78
C ARG A 176 16.28 -8.67 -12.97
N ILE A 177 15.02 -8.31 -13.10
CA ILE A 177 14.36 -7.28 -12.29
C ILE A 177 13.66 -7.97 -11.12
N TYR A 178 13.80 -7.40 -9.94
CA TYR A 178 13.22 -7.90 -8.70
C TYR A 178 12.54 -6.75 -7.95
N GLY A 179 11.27 -6.95 -7.56
CA GLY A 179 10.48 -5.92 -6.91
C GLY A 179 9.96 -4.87 -7.90
N HIS A 180 9.67 -3.70 -7.39
CA HIS A 180 9.19 -2.54 -8.15
C HIS A 180 10.22 -1.40 -8.20
N GLY A 181 11.49 -1.72 -8.03
CA GLY A 181 12.59 -0.75 -8.16
C GLY A 181 12.51 -0.06 -9.51
N HIS A 182 13.01 1.18 -9.56
CA HIS A 182 12.92 2.05 -10.73
C HIS A 182 13.24 1.32 -12.02
N MET A 183 12.21 0.89 -12.72
CA MET A 183 12.33 0.49 -14.11
C MET A 183 12.62 1.75 -14.92
N LEU A 184 13.81 2.27 -14.78
CA LEU A 184 14.35 3.09 -15.82
C LEU A 184 14.55 2.16 -17.01
N LEU A 185 13.69 2.32 -18.00
CA LEU A 185 14.00 1.93 -19.35
C LEU A 185 15.37 2.56 -19.68
N HIS A 186 16.45 1.83 -19.40
CA HIS A 186 17.72 2.15 -20.01
C HIS A 186 17.60 1.69 -21.47
N PRO A 187 17.55 2.59 -22.42
CA PRO A 187 17.84 2.22 -23.79
C PRO A 187 19.30 1.77 -23.79
N GLN A 188 19.54 0.51 -24.12
CA GLN A 188 20.85 0.05 -24.55
C GLN A 188 21.14 0.65 -25.91
#